data_70b91c4f8cd70425191696e3c4e6b41e
#
_entry.id   70b91c4f8cd70425191696e3c4e6b41e
#
_cell.length_a   1.000
_cell.length_b   1.000
_cell.length_c   1.000
_cell.angle_alpha   90.00
_cell.angle_beta   90.00
_cell.angle_gamma   90.00
#
_symmetry.space_group_name_H-M   'P 1'
#
loop_
_entity.id
_entity.type
_entity.pdbx_description
1 polymer ?
#
loop_
_entity_poly.entity_id
_entity_poly.type
_entity_poly.pdbx_seq_one_letter_code
_entity_poly.pdbx_strand_id
1 'polypeptide(L)'
;MEIDVLAGTVQPVDKKIAAKAQERFDNLIKPVGSLAKLEEMATRYAAIYGSSDKNEVNYPCKTVLFWTDDAGTAAEYMQGTKPACVLAENSGVKSQTFLVTSESIEEALLEGALLAKEAIGTNGGQQVLALGCVDSSVPEYNKENIEAGGYDFLNQLGSRTIAAVAGAVLQAAALKVPVMLDGAASCLAAFAAVKYNAAAADYVFAGHVSAEAGMEELLQKLGLSAPLRLDIKICRGEGAILALSLLDAGIKAYKEMETFAEAGVHVEVKEFSHAEEIKAGKQGAK
;
A
#
# COMPACT_ATOMS: atom_id res chain seq x y z
N MET A 1 21.46 13.58 4.52
CA MET A 1 20.02 13.88 4.73
C MET A 1 19.68 13.35 6.12
N GLU A 2 19.02 14.12 6.95
CA GLU A 2 18.57 13.62 8.26
C GLU A 2 17.17 13.04 8.10
N ILE A 3 16.86 11.95 8.77
CA ILE A 3 15.58 11.24 8.59
C ILE A 3 14.39 12.09 9.06
N ASP A 4 14.57 12.87 10.12
CA ASP A 4 13.52 13.74 10.65
C ASP A 4 13.18 14.87 9.65
N VAL A 5 14.19 15.36 8.92
CA VAL A 5 13.98 16.33 7.83
C VAL A 5 13.17 15.69 6.70
N LEU A 6 13.52 14.46 6.29
CA LEU A 6 12.74 13.71 5.29
C LEU A 6 11.30 13.47 5.77
N ALA A 7 11.13 12.97 6.98
CA ALA A 7 9.82 12.73 7.56
C ALA A 7 8.97 14.00 7.58
N GLY A 8 9.57 15.16 7.92
CA GLY A 8 8.90 16.47 7.91
C GLY A 8 8.40 16.91 6.53
N THR A 9 8.90 16.34 5.44
CA THR A 9 8.43 16.64 4.07
C THR A 9 7.17 15.88 3.67
N VAL A 10 6.82 14.80 4.38
CA VAL A 10 5.63 14.00 4.10
C VAL A 10 4.37 14.79 4.42
N GLN A 11 3.50 14.98 3.45
CA GLN A 11 2.26 15.72 3.59
C GLN A 11 1.06 14.78 3.55
N PRO A 12 -0.02 15.03 4.30
CA PRO A 12 -1.23 14.23 4.20
C PRO A 12 -1.87 14.37 2.81
N VAL A 13 -2.57 13.34 2.39
CA VAL A 13 -3.34 13.33 1.15
C VAL A 13 -4.58 14.21 1.27
N ASP A 14 -4.98 14.91 0.19
CA ASP A 14 -6.18 15.72 0.18
C ASP A 14 -7.45 14.84 0.19
N LYS A 15 -8.13 14.80 1.34
CA LYS A 15 -9.37 14.05 1.55
C LYS A 15 -10.52 14.50 0.64
N LYS A 16 -10.48 15.75 0.13
CA LYS A 16 -11.52 16.22 -0.82
C LYS A 16 -11.39 15.53 -2.17
N ILE A 17 -10.16 15.23 -2.59
CA ILE A 17 -9.94 14.49 -3.84
C ILE A 17 -10.42 13.04 -3.66
N ALA A 18 -10.10 12.40 -2.52
CA ALA A 18 -10.62 11.07 -2.21
C ALA A 18 -12.15 11.03 -2.25
N ALA A 19 -12.82 12.02 -1.63
CA ALA A 19 -14.28 12.12 -1.64
C ALA A 19 -14.85 12.27 -3.06
N LYS A 20 -14.26 13.11 -3.90
CA LYS A 20 -14.68 13.26 -5.31
C LYS A 20 -14.45 11.99 -6.13
N ALA A 21 -13.36 11.28 -5.90
CA ALA A 21 -13.10 10.01 -6.56
C ALA A 21 -14.11 8.94 -6.13
N GLN A 22 -14.50 8.91 -4.85
CA GLN A 22 -15.56 8.03 -4.36
C GLN A 22 -16.92 8.40 -4.97
N GLU A 23 -17.25 9.69 -5.05
CA GLU A 23 -18.47 10.16 -5.70
C GLU A 23 -18.58 9.68 -7.15
N ARG A 24 -17.46 9.66 -7.90
CA ARG A 24 -17.46 9.06 -9.24
C ARG A 24 -17.81 7.57 -9.19
N PHE A 25 -17.20 6.77 -8.28
CA PHE A 25 -17.54 5.35 -8.12
C PHE A 25 -19.00 5.12 -7.79
N ASP A 26 -19.57 5.96 -6.92
CA ASP A 26 -20.97 5.85 -6.50
C ASP A 26 -21.94 6.17 -7.66
N ASN A 27 -21.51 6.97 -8.62
CA ASN A 27 -22.26 7.33 -9.81
C ASN A 27 -22.02 6.39 -11.04
N LEU A 28 -21.13 5.39 -10.94
CA LEU A 28 -20.97 4.39 -12.00
C LEU A 28 -22.21 3.50 -12.12
N ILE A 29 -22.47 2.96 -13.31
CA ILE A 29 -23.59 2.06 -13.59
C ILE A 29 -23.34 0.71 -12.90
N LYS A 30 -23.50 0.69 -11.59
CA LYS A 30 -23.39 -0.47 -10.70
C LYS A 30 -24.05 -0.15 -9.38
N PRO A 31 -24.38 -1.14 -8.53
CA PRO A 31 -24.78 -0.85 -7.16
C PRO A 31 -23.67 -0.11 -6.40
N VAL A 32 -24.03 0.88 -5.60
CA VAL A 32 -23.10 1.65 -4.78
C VAL A 32 -22.30 0.71 -3.89
N GLY A 33 -20.97 0.91 -3.82
CA GLY A 33 -20.05 0.12 -2.99
C GLY A 33 -19.82 -1.34 -3.46
N SER A 34 -20.39 -1.76 -4.62
CA SER A 34 -20.36 -3.17 -5.05
C SER A 34 -18.95 -3.70 -5.39
N LEU A 35 -17.99 -2.83 -5.69
CA LEU A 35 -16.59 -3.22 -5.93
C LEU A 35 -15.70 -3.09 -4.67
N ALA A 36 -16.27 -2.60 -3.56
CA ALA A 36 -15.66 -2.59 -2.22
C ALA A 36 -14.16 -2.19 -2.22
N LYS A 37 -13.25 -3.15 -1.98
CA LYS A 37 -11.81 -2.90 -1.90
C LYS A 37 -11.20 -2.31 -3.16
N LEU A 38 -11.72 -2.62 -4.33
CA LEU A 38 -11.23 -2.05 -5.60
C LEU A 38 -11.55 -0.55 -5.67
N GLU A 39 -12.71 -0.13 -5.17
CA GLU A 39 -13.08 1.29 -5.07
C GLU A 39 -12.17 2.01 -4.09
N GLU A 40 -11.98 1.45 -2.89
CA GLU A 40 -11.11 2.01 -1.86
C GLU A 40 -9.68 2.21 -2.39
N MET A 41 -9.10 1.19 -3.01
CA MET A 41 -7.74 1.24 -3.53
C MET A 41 -7.59 2.31 -4.63
N ALA A 42 -8.48 2.35 -5.60
CA ALA A 42 -8.42 3.32 -6.69
C ALA A 42 -8.71 4.75 -6.21
N THR A 43 -9.63 4.94 -5.27
CA THR A 43 -9.94 6.24 -4.66
C THR A 43 -8.73 6.80 -3.90
N ARG A 44 -8.07 5.98 -3.08
CA ARG A 44 -6.84 6.38 -2.37
C ARG A 44 -5.70 6.67 -3.35
N TYR A 45 -5.56 5.86 -4.39
CA TYR A 45 -4.57 6.08 -5.44
C TYR A 45 -4.79 7.43 -6.15
N ALA A 46 -6.01 7.73 -6.57
CA ALA A 46 -6.37 9.01 -7.17
C ALA A 46 -6.04 10.20 -6.26
N ALA A 47 -6.34 10.08 -4.96
CA ALA A 47 -6.07 11.11 -3.97
C ALA A 47 -4.56 11.34 -3.76
N ILE A 48 -3.74 10.29 -3.75
CA ILE A 48 -2.26 10.39 -3.65
C ILE A 48 -1.70 11.20 -4.82
N TYR A 49 -2.21 10.97 -6.03
CA TYR A 49 -1.77 11.71 -7.22
C TYR A 49 -2.48 13.05 -7.42
N GLY A 50 -3.36 13.43 -6.52
CA GLY A 50 -3.93 14.78 -6.45
C GLY A 50 -4.99 15.06 -7.50
N SER A 51 -5.58 14.05 -8.15
CA SER A 51 -6.66 14.23 -9.11
C SER A 51 -7.78 13.23 -8.97
N SER A 52 -9.02 13.71 -9.13
CA SER A 52 -10.24 12.91 -9.29
C SER A 52 -10.72 12.83 -10.73
N ASP A 53 -10.02 13.43 -11.69
CA ASP A 53 -10.33 13.29 -13.10
C ASP A 53 -9.85 11.91 -13.61
N LYS A 54 -10.78 11.11 -14.15
CA LYS A 54 -10.46 9.79 -14.71
C LYS A 54 -9.39 9.81 -15.81
N ASN A 55 -9.22 10.94 -16.49
CA ASN A 55 -8.23 11.09 -17.56
C ASN A 55 -6.82 11.37 -17.00
N GLU A 56 -6.71 11.93 -15.81
CA GLU A 56 -5.44 12.22 -15.13
C GLU A 56 -4.97 11.08 -14.23
N VAL A 57 -5.87 10.19 -13.81
CA VAL A 57 -5.53 8.96 -13.08
C VAL A 57 -5.01 7.93 -14.07
N ASN A 58 -3.71 7.68 -14.08
CA ASN A 58 -3.07 6.75 -15.03
C ASN A 58 -2.73 5.42 -14.36
N TYR A 59 -2.60 4.36 -15.17
CA TYR A 59 -2.05 3.10 -14.69
C TYR A 59 -0.60 3.30 -14.23
N PRO A 60 -0.24 2.81 -13.03
CA PRO A 60 1.10 3.03 -12.51
C PRO A 60 2.16 2.19 -13.20
N CYS A 61 3.37 2.72 -13.29
CA CYS A 61 4.55 1.90 -13.42
C CYS A 61 4.74 1.14 -12.10
N LYS A 62 4.72 -0.20 -12.17
CA LYS A 62 4.77 -1.08 -11.00
C LYS A 62 6.19 -1.59 -10.81
N THR A 63 6.74 -1.42 -9.61
CA THR A 63 8.07 -1.92 -9.26
C THR A 63 8.03 -2.60 -7.90
N VAL A 64 8.59 -3.80 -7.79
CA VAL A 64 8.87 -4.43 -6.51
C VAL A 64 10.32 -4.21 -6.11
N LEU A 65 10.52 -3.77 -4.88
CA LEU A 65 11.83 -3.58 -4.27
C LEU A 65 12.06 -4.70 -3.25
N PHE A 66 13.05 -5.54 -3.52
CA PHE A 66 13.49 -6.61 -2.62
C PHE A 66 14.67 -6.12 -1.78
N TRP A 67 14.59 -6.31 -0.47
CA TRP A 67 15.54 -5.82 0.50
C TRP A 67 16.10 -6.96 1.35
N THR A 68 17.42 -7.01 1.49
CA THR A 68 18.14 -7.97 2.35
C THR A 68 19.46 -7.40 2.81
N ASP A 69 19.99 -7.88 3.94
CA ASP A 69 21.33 -7.60 4.41
C ASP A 69 22.29 -8.79 4.17
N ASP A 70 21.82 -9.84 3.46
CA ASP A 70 22.60 -11.00 3.05
C ASP A 70 22.96 -10.95 1.56
N ALA A 71 24.26 -10.91 1.26
CA ALA A 71 24.75 -10.80 -0.11
C ALA A 71 24.42 -12.03 -0.97
N GLY A 72 24.36 -13.22 -0.37
CA GLY A 72 23.97 -14.45 -1.07
C GLY A 72 22.52 -14.40 -1.51
N THR A 73 21.63 -14.02 -0.59
CA THR A 73 20.21 -13.81 -0.86
C THR A 73 19.99 -12.73 -1.93
N ALA A 74 20.71 -11.61 -1.84
CA ALA A 74 20.64 -10.56 -2.86
C ALA A 74 20.99 -11.09 -4.26
N ALA A 75 22.09 -11.85 -4.38
CA ALA A 75 22.52 -12.44 -5.65
C ALA A 75 21.45 -13.41 -6.22
N GLU A 76 20.79 -14.22 -5.37
CA GLU A 76 19.73 -15.12 -5.80
C GLU A 76 18.49 -14.38 -6.32
N TYR A 77 18.09 -13.26 -5.69
CA TYR A 77 16.97 -12.43 -6.15
C TYR A 77 17.32 -11.70 -7.46
N MET A 78 18.57 -11.23 -7.63
CA MET A 78 19.05 -10.63 -8.88
C MET A 78 19.02 -11.62 -10.05
N GLN A 79 19.15 -12.93 -9.81
CA GLN A 79 18.98 -13.97 -10.83
C GLN A 79 17.55 -14.15 -11.31
N GLY A 80 16.55 -13.61 -10.58
CA GLY A 80 15.15 -13.64 -11.00
C GLY A 80 14.45 -14.98 -10.84
N THR A 81 15.04 -15.97 -10.19
CA THR A 81 14.50 -17.37 -10.10
C THR A 81 13.66 -17.62 -8.84
N LYS A 82 13.61 -16.67 -7.91
CA LYS A 82 12.83 -16.81 -6.68
C LYS A 82 11.32 -16.64 -6.93
N PRO A 83 10.44 -17.24 -6.11
CA PRO A 83 8.99 -17.17 -6.33
C PRO A 83 8.47 -15.76 -6.55
N ALA A 84 8.85 -14.80 -5.71
CA ALA A 84 8.43 -13.42 -5.85
C ALA A 84 8.89 -12.78 -7.18
N CYS A 85 10.11 -13.12 -7.66
CA CYS A 85 10.62 -12.62 -8.94
C CYS A 85 9.80 -13.17 -10.12
N VAL A 86 9.47 -14.47 -10.09
CA VAL A 86 8.64 -15.12 -11.12
C VAL A 86 7.23 -14.53 -11.13
N LEU A 87 6.64 -14.27 -9.96
CA LEU A 87 5.35 -13.61 -9.86
C LEU A 87 5.38 -12.16 -10.35
N ALA A 88 6.48 -11.44 -10.10
CA ALA A 88 6.66 -10.08 -10.59
C ALA A 88 6.69 -10.06 -12.13
N GLU A 89 7.46 -10.94 -12.75
CA GLU A 89 7.52 -11.08 -14.21
C GLU A 89 6.14 -11.40 -14.79
N ASN A 90 5.44 -12.40 -14.22
CA ASN A 90 4.09 -12.79 -14.66
C ASN A 90 3.08 -11.63 -14.55
N SER A 91 3.25 -10.74 -13.56
CA SER A 91 2.34 -9.61 -13.30
C SER A 91 2.77 -8.32 -14.01
N GLY A 92 3.81 -8.34 -14.82
CA GLY A 92 4.36 -7.16 -15.48
C GLY A 92 4.90 -6.12 -14.49
N VAL A 93 5.42 -6.58 -13.34
CA VAL A 93 6.02 -5.76 -12.29
C VAL A 93 7.53 -5.80 -12.45
N LYS A 94 8.18 -4.65 -12.56
CA LYS A 94 9.65 -4.56 -12.56
C LYS A 94 10.19 -4.96 -11.20
N SER A 95 11.32 -5.65 -11.14
CA SER A 95 11.99 -6.02 -9.89
C SER A 95 13.34 -5.33 -9.75
N GLN A 96 13.64 -4.87 -8.54
CA GLN A 96 14.97 -4.37 -8.14
C GLN A 96 15.31 -4.98 -6.79
N THR A 97 16.57 -5.36 -6.62
CA THR A 97 17.07 -5.95 -5.38
C THR A 97 18.14 -5.05 -4.77
N PHE A 98 18.00 -4.76 -3.51
CA PHE A 98 18.92 -3.93 -2.74
C PHE A 98 19.57 -4.73 -1.60
N LEU A 99 20.89 -4.70 -1.57
CA LEU A 99 21.68 -5.17 -0.45
C LEU A 99 21.88 -4.02 0.53
N VAL A 100 21.36 -4.18 1.75
CA VAL A 100 21.56 -3.23 2.85
C VAL A 100 22.98 -3.44 3.39
N THR A 101 23.82 -2.44 3.27
CA THR A 101 25.25 -2.52 3.62
C THR A 101 25.58 -1.75 4.89
N SER A 102 24.71 -0.88 5.34
CA SER A 102 24.86 -0.10 6.57
C SER A 102 25.00 -0.97 7.82
N GLU A 103 25.82 -0.53 8.77
CA GLU A 103 26.12 -1.28 9.99
C GLU A 103 25.17 -0.94 11.15
N SER A 104 24.53 0.23 11.10
CA SER A 104 23.59 0.68 12.13
C SER A 104 22.16 0.81 11.59
N ILE A 105 21.19 0.83 12.52
CA ILE A 105 19.77 1.05 12.20
C ILE A 105 19.54 2.43 11.58
N GLU A 106 20.23 3.45 12.08
CA GLU A 106 20.10 4.82 11.58
C GLU A 106 20.64 4.95 10.16
N GLU A 107 21.81 4.39 9.88
CA GLU A 107 22.39 4.38 8.52
C GLU A 107 21.54 3.57 7.57
N ALA A 108 21.02 2.40 7.98
CA ALA A 108 20.15 1.58 7.15
C ALA A 108 18.85 2.30 6.77
N LEU A 109 18.24 3.04 7.71
CA LEU A 109 17.07 3.86 7.46
C LEU A 109 17.33 4.92 6.38
N LEU A 110 18.48 5.59 6.44
CA LEU A 110 18.90 6.58 5.43
C LEU A 110 19.27 5.93 4.09
N GLU A 111 19.97 4.80 4.11
CA GLU A 111 20.30 4.02 2.92
C GLU A 111 19.04 3.61 2.17
N GLY A 112 18.05 3.09 2.88
CA GLY A 112 16.76 2.70 2.31
C GLY A 112 16.02 3.88 1.66
N ALA A 113 16.03 5.05 2.29
CA ALA A 113 15.44 6.25 1.71
C ALA A 113 16.15 6.68 0.41
N LEU A 114 17.49 6.65 0.39
CA LEU A 114 18.25 7.02 -0.79
C LEU A 114 18.03 6.05 -1.96
N LEU A 115 18.09 4.74 -1.70
CA LEU A 115 17.89 3.71 -2.73
C LEU A 115 16.44 3.74 -3.28
N ALA A 116 15.45 3.97 -2.44
CA ALA A 116 14.07 4.15 -2.90
C ALA A 116 13.90 5.40 -3.76
N LYS A 117 14.58 6.51 -3.41
CA LYS A 117 14.58 7.73 -4.23
C LYS A 117 15.16 7.49 -5.62
N GLU A 118 16.24 6.75 -5.71
CA GLU A 118 16.86 6.36 -7.00
C GLU A 118 15.90 5.47 -7.79
N ALA A 119 15.31 4.44 -7.18
CA ALA A 119 14.36 3.55 -7.84
C ALA A 119 13.15 4.30 -8.40
N ILE A 120 12.60 5.26 -7.65
CA ILE A 120 11.50 6.12 -8.09
C ILE A 120 11.96 7.05 -9.21
N GLY A 121 13.15 7.65 -9.10
CA GLY A 121 13.67 8.59 -10.09
C GLY A 121 13.96 7.98 -11.46
N THR A 122 14.15 6.66 -11.55
CA THR A 122 14.39 5.95 -12.83
C THR A 122 13.13 5.72 -13.67
N ASN A 123 11.96 5.87 -13.08
CA ASN A 123 10.68 5.67 -13.75
C ASN A 123 9.94 7.01 -13.89
N GLY A 124 9.30 7.22 -15.03
CA GLY A 124 8.45 8.39 -15.27
C GLY A 124 6.97 8.11 -14.96
N GLY A 125 6.16 9.16 -14.82
CA GLY A 125 4.71 9.06 -14.63
C GLY A 125 4.29 8.62 -13.23
N GLN A 126 3.04 8.15 -13.12
CA GLN A 126 2.51 7.62 -11.87
C GLN A 126 3.11 6.23 -11.59
N GLN A 127 3.43 5.96 -10.34
CA GLN A 127 4.15 4.76 -9.92
C GLN A 127 3.46 4.10 -8.73
N VAL A 128 3.79 2.85 -8.47
CA VAL A 128 3.49 2.15 -7.22
C VAL A 128 4.63 1.21 -6.90
N LEU A 129 5.05 1.18 -5.65
CA LEU A 129 6.06 0.26 -5.17
C LEU A 129 5.41 -0.91 -4.43
N ALA A 130 5.88 -2.12 -4.66
CA ALA A 130 5.68 -3.25 -3.76
C ALA A 130 6.96 -3.46 -2.94
N LEU A 131 6.84 -3.83 -1.67
CA LEU A 131 8.00 -4.03 -0.81
C LEU A 131 8.11 -5.49 -0.36
N GLY A 132 9.25 -6.09 -0.62
CA GLY A 132 9.64 -7.42 -0.17
C GLY A 132 10.84 -7.36 0.76
N CYS A 133 10.67 -7.75 2.03
CA CYS A 133 11.78 -8.04 2.93
C CYS A 133 12.13 -9.51 2.76
N VAL A 134 13.31 -9.81 2.23
CA VAL A 134 13.65 -11.19 1.82
C VAL A 134 14.57 -11.93 2.80
N ASP A 135 14.76 -11.39 3.99
CA ASP A 135 15.51 -12.02 5.06
C ASP A 135 14.83 -13.30 5.58
N SER A 136 15.61 -14.15 6.22
CA SER A 136 15.18 -15.48 6.65
C SER A 136 14.19 -15.47 7.81
N SER A 137 14.13 -14.39 8.59
CA SER A 137 13.27 -14.29 9.78
C SER A 137 12.73 -12.88 9.96
N VAL A 138 11.48 -12.80 10.43
CA VAL A 138 10.88 -11.56 10.93
C VAL A 138 11.19 -11.48 12.43
N PRO A 139 11.70 -10.36 12.96
CA PRO A 139 11.93 -10.19 14.37
C PRO A 139 10.64 -10.36 15.18
N GLU A 140 10.75 -10.91 16.39
CA GLU A 140 9.65 -10.93 17.33
C GLU A 140 9.28 -9.49 17.75
N TYR A 141 8.00 -9.20 17.79
CA TYR A 141 7.48 -7.91 18.26
C TYR A 141 6.34 -8.12 19.25
N ASN A 142 6.22 -7.21 20.22
CA ASN A 142 5.20 -7.25 21.25
C ASN A 142 4.54 -5.87 21.43
N LYS A 143 3.59 -5.76 22.37
CA LYS A 143 2.89 -4.50 22.63
C LYS A 143 3.83 -3.37 23.08
N GLU A 144 4.85 -3.66 23.84
CA GLU A 144 5.80 -2.67 24.36
C GLU A 144 6.64 -2.07 23.23
N ASN A 145 7.11 -2.92 22.29
CA ASN A 145 7.83 -2.46 21.12
C ASN A 145 6.98 -1.49 20.29
N ILE A 146 5.70 -1.82 20.09
CA ILE A 146 4.78 -1.06 19.26
C ILE A 146 4.47 0.34 19.83
N GLU A 147 4.59 0.55 21.16
CA GLU A 147 4.38 1.85 21.79
C GLU A 147 5.59 2.79 21.68
N ALA A 148 6.77 2.29 21.39
CA ALA A 148 8.00 3.08 21.24
C ALA A 148 7.93 4.06 20.06
N GLY A 149 8.77 5.09 20.05
CA GLY A 149 8.98 6.01 18.92
C GLY A 149 9.56 5.30 17.69
N GLY A 150 9.55 5.93 16.52
CA GLY A 150 9.97 5.30 15.27
C GLY A 150 11.38 4.71 15.33
N TYR A 151 12.37 5.50 15.81
CA TYR A 151 13.75 5.03 15.95
C TYR A 151 13.90 3.96 17.02
N ASP A 152 13.34 4.18 18.21
CA ASP A 152 13.41 3.22 19.32
C ASP A 152 12.75 1.90 18.95
N PHE A 153 11.63 1.95 18.23
CA PHE A 153 10.96 0.77 17.71
C PHE A 153 11.88 -0.03 16.77
N LEU A 154 12.53 0.63 15.79
CA LEU A 154 13.46 -0.02 14.87
C LEU A 154 14.68 -0.61 15.59
N ASN A 155 15.22 0.09 16.59
CA ASN A 155 16.32 -0.42 17.41
C ASN A 155 15.93 -1.67 18.19
N GLN A 156 14.72 -1.70 18.75
CA GLN A 156 14.22 -2.89 19.47
C GLN A 156 14.00 -4.08 18.53
N LEU A 157 13.60 -3.85 17.28
CA LEU A 157 13.51 -4.89 16.27
C LEU A 157 14.88 -5.42 15.85
N GLY A 158 15.90 -4.58 15.85
CA GLY A 158 17.29 -4.95 15.52
C GLY A 158 17.52 -5.38 14.08
N SER A 159 16.58 -5.12 13.14
CA SER A 159 16.70 -5.49 11.74
C SER A 159 17.05 -4.29 10.87
N ARG A 160 18.23 -4.31 10.26
CA ARG A 160 18.69 -3.28 9.32
C ARG A 160 17.83 -3.27 8.05
N THR A 161 17.42 -4.44 7.59
CA THR A 161 16.53 -4.55 6.42
C THR A 161 15.19 -3.88 6.67
N ILE A 162 14.55 -4.11 7.84
CA ILE A 162 13.29 -3.43 8.19
C ILE A 162 13.51 -1.92 8.33
N ALA A 163 14.65 -1.48 8.87
CA ALA A 163 14.99 -0.06 8.94
C ALA A 163 15.13 0.56 7.55
N ALA A 164 15.84 -0.10 6.63
CA ALA A 164 15.95 0.36 5.24
C ALA A 164 14.59 0.46 4.55
N VAL A 165 13.72 -0.54 4.74
CA VAL A 165 12.36 -0.51 4.20
C VAL A 165 11.53 0.61 4.82
N ALA A 166 11.69 0.92 6.11
CA ALA A 166 11.02 2.07 6.73
C ALA A 166 11.46 3.41 6.12
N GLY A 167 12.76 3.55 5.84
CA GLY A 167 13.30 4.69 5.09
C GLY A 167 12.71 4.79 3.68
N ALA A 168 12.58 3.65 3.00
CA ALA A 168 11.96 3.58 1.67
C ALA A 168 10.48 4.02 1.71
N VAL A 169 9.72 3.62 2.72
CA VAL A 169 8.32 4.06 2.91
C VAL A 169 8.23 5.57 3.11
N LEU A 170 9.07 6.15 3.99
CA LEU A 170 9.11 7.61 4.20
C LEU A 170 9.46 8.37 2.92
N GLN A 171 10.45 7.88 2.18
CA GLN A 171 10.87 8.51 0.92
C GLN A 171 9.78 8.41 -0.16
N ALA A 172 9.12 7.27 -0.28
CA ALA A 172 8.01 7.09 -1.20
C ALA A 172 6.84 8.05 -0.85
N ALA A 173 6.47 8.14 0.44
CA ALA A 173 5.46 9.07 0.92
C ALA A 173 5.82 10.55 0.64
N ALA A 174 7.08 10.95 0.87
CA ALA A 174 7.58 12.29 0.57
C ALA A 174 7.49 12.63 -0.93
N LEU A 175 7.64 11.63 -1.79
CA LEU A 175 7.52 11.76 -3.25
C LEU A 175 6.11 11.47 -3.77
N LYS A 176 5.13 11.25 -2.88
CA LYS A 176 3.73 10.91 -3.20
C LYS A 176 3.62 9.64 -4.05
N VAL A 177 4.42 8.64 -3.75
CA VAL A 177 4.38 7.33 -4.40
C VAL A 177 3.73 6.33 -3.44
N PRO A 178 2.62 5.68 -3.84
CA PRO A 178 1.98 4.66 -3.02
C PRO A 178 2.85 3.40 -2.90
N VAL A 179 2.73 2.76 -1.74
CA VAL A 179 3.50 1.56 -1.37
C VAL A 179 2.53 0.43 -1.03
N MET A 180 2.71 -0.73 -1.65
CA MET A 180 1.99 -1.96 -1.35
C MET A 180 2.84 -2.83 -0.42
N LEU A 181 2.32 -3.11 0.76
CA LEU A 181 2.95 -3.94 1.78
C LEU A 181 2.61 -5.43 1.55
N ASP A 182 3.54 -6.30 1.91
CA ASP A 182 3.37 -7.75 1.83
C ASP A 182 3.05 -8.36 3.19
N GLY A 183 4.05 -8.92 3.87
CA GLY A 183 3.91 -9.59 5.15
C GLY A 183 4.32 -8.72 6.34
N ALA A 184 4.55 -9.37 7.49
CA ALA A 184 4.81 -8.71 8.76
C ALA A 184 6.03 -7.77 8.70
N ALA A 185 7.13 -8.16 8.05
CA ALA A 185 8.34 -7.34 7.98
C ALA A 185 8.08 -5.98 7.31
N SER A 186 7.41 -5.94 6.14
CA SER A 186 7.06 -4.69 5.47
C SER A 186 6.03 -3.87 6.24
N CYS A 187 5.11 -4.52 6.96
CA CYS A 187 4.16 -3.85 7.83
C CYS A 187 4.83 -3.22 9.06
N LEU A 188 5.81 -3.89 9.68
CA LEU A 188 6.61 -3.32 10.77
C LEU A 188 7.42 -2.10 10.30
N ALA A 189 8.01 -2.17 9.11
CA ALA A 189 8.70 -1.05 8.49
C ALA A 189 7.76 0.14 8.25
N ALA A 190 6.58 -0.10 7.69
CA ALA A 190 5.56 0.94 7.49
C ALA A 190 5.08 1.51 8.83
N PHE A 191 4.93 0.68 9.85
CA PHE A 191 4.55 1.12 11.19
C PHE A 191 5.61 2.07 11.79
N ALA A 192 6.90 1.75 11.63
CA ALA A 192 7.97 2.66 12.02
C ALA A 192 7.90 4.00 11.25
N ALA A 193 7.70 3.96 9.93
CA ALA A 193 7.57 5.15 9.11
C ALA A 193 6.39 6.05 9.56
N VAL A 194 5.24 5.45 9.88
CA VAL A 194 4.06 6.17 10.41
C VAL A 194 4.35 6.80 11.79
N LYS A 195 5.22 6.21 12.58
CA LYS A 195 5.68 6.80 13.86
C LYS A 195 6.57 8.03 13.67
N TYR A 196 7.32 8.11 12.59
CA TYR A 196 8.06 9.32 12.23
C TYR A 196 7.14 10.43 11.72
N ASN A 197 6.18 10.08 10.87
CA ASN A 197 5.15 11.00 10.39
C ASN A 197 3.84 10.24 10.10
N ALA A 198 2.79 10.57 10.82
CA ALA A 198 1.48 9.92 10.70
C ALA A 198 0.88 10.02 9.27
N ALA A 199 1.24 11.06 8.50
CA ALA A 199 0.79 11.20 7.11
C ALA A 199 1.36 10.12 6.18
N ALA A 200 2.42 9.40 6.57
CA ALA A 200 2.93 8.27 5.78
C ALA A 200 1.88 7.14 5.65
N ALA A 201 0.93 7.03 6.59
CA ALA A 201 -0.16 6.06 6.52
C ALA A 201 -1.06 6.25 5.29
N ASP A 202 -1.18 7.47 4.77
CA ASP A 202 -1.99 7.77 3.59
C ASP A 202 -1.43 7.10 2.32
N TYR A 203 -0.13 6.79 2.29
CA TYR A 203 0.59 6.27 1.15
C TYR A 203 0.77 4.75 1.16
N VAL A 204 0.42 4.04 2.23
CA VAL A 204 0.61 2.60 2.35
C VAL A 204 -0.69 1.83 2.14
N PHE A 205 -0.60 0.73 1.41
CA PHE A 205 -1.67 -0.23 1.14
C PHE A 205 -1.24 -1.60 1.65
N ALA A 206 -2.18 -2.37 2.18
CA ALA A 206 -1.94 -3.77 2.49
C ALA A 206 -2.24 -4.63 1.27
N GLY A 207 -1.31 -5.49 0.85
CA GLY A 207 -1.49 -6.40 -0.27
C GLY A 207 -2.34 -7.61 0.10
N HIS A 208 -1.96 -8.30 1.18
CA HIS A 208 -2.69 -9.46 1.65
C HIS A 208 -2.57 -9.65 3.16
N VAL A 209 -3.44 -10.49 3.72
CA VAL A 209 -3.29 -11.01 5.08
C VAL A 209 -2.48 -12.29 4.99
N SER A 210 -1.23 -12.26 5.44
CA SER A 210 -0.36 -13.43 5.46
C SER A 210 -0.72 -14.41 6.57
N ALA A 211 -0.19 -15.63 6.49
CA ALA A 211 -0.33 -16.62 7.56
C ALA A 211 0.66 -16.40 8.72
N GLU A 212 1.42 -15.31 8.72
CA GLU A 212 2.33 -14.94 9.79
C GLU A 212 1.56 -14.56 11.06
N ALA A 213 2.10 -14.92 12.22
CA ALA A 213 1.45 -14.65 13.50
C ALA A 213 1.31 -13.13 13.74
N GLY A 214 0.16 -12.70 14.25
CA GLY A 214 -0.10 -11.28 14.59
C GLY A 214 -0.37 -10.36 13.39
N MET A 215 -0.42 -10.88 12.17
CA MET A 215 -0.57 -10.06 10.96
C MET A 215 -1.86 -9.22 10.96
N GLU A 216 -2.99 -9.81 11.37
CA GLU A 216 -4.27 -9.07 11.43
C GLU A 216 -4.22 -7.93 12.45
N GLU A 217 -3.61 -8.15 13.62
CA GLU A 217 -3.44 -7.11 14.63
C GLU A 217 -2.54 -5.97 14.12
N LEU A 218 -1.46 -6.31 13.41
CA LEU A 218 -0.54 -5.33 12.85
C LEU A 218 -1.22 -4.47 11.77
N LEU A 219 -2.00 -5.08 10.88
CA LEU A 219 -2.80 -4.36 9.89
C LEU A 219 -3.84 -3.45 10.56
N GLN A 220 -4.51 -3.93 11.61
CA GLN A 220 -5.47 -3.13 12.37
C GLN A 220 -4.80 -1.91 13.01
N LYS A 221 -3.59 -2.05 13.55
CA LYS A 221 -2.82 -0.93 14.14
C LYS A 221 -2.39 0.09 13.10
N LEU A 222 -2.13 -0.34 11.86
CA LEU A 222 -1.88 0.54 10.72
C LEU A 222 -3.14 1.18 10.15
N GLY A 223 -4.34 0.77 10.61
CA GLY A 223 -5.61 1.19 10.01
C GLY A 223 -5.83 0.64 8.61
N LEU A 224 -5.20 -0.49 8.28
CA LEU A 224 -5.23 -1.10 6.95
C LEU A 224 -6.07 -2.37 6.95
N SER A 225 -6.65 -2.65 5.78
CA SER A 225 -7.29 -3.95 5.49
C SER A 225 -6.87 -4.40 4.10
N ALA A 226 -6.42 -5.64 4.00
CA ALA A 226 -5.91 -6.20 2.76
C ALA A 226 -7.03 -6.81 1.90
N PRO A 227 -6.92 -6.73 0.56
CA PRO A 227 -7.89 -7.31 -0.36
C PRO A 227 -7.74 -8.84 -0.52
N LEU A 228 -6.57 -9.40 -0.20
CA LEU A 228 -6.27 -10.81 -0.42
C LEU A 228 -6.02 -11.55 0.91
N ARG A 229 -6.39 -12.84 0.93
CA ARG A 229 -5.99 -13.81 1.95
C ARG A 229 -5.60 -15.11 1.21
N LEU A 230 -4.30 -15.37 1.13
CA LEU A 230 -3.76 -16.45 0.31
C LEU A 230 -3.02 -17.51 1.13
N ASP A 231 -3.02 -17.37 2.47
CA ASP A 231 -2.33 -18.26 3.41
C ASP A 231 -0.81 -18.43 3.11
N ILE A 232 -0.21 -17.43 2.48
CA ILE A 232 1.24 -17.38 2.23
C ILE A 232 1.95 -17.26 3.58
N LYS A 233 2.89 -18.19 3.82
CA LYS A 233 3.56 -18.33 5.13
C LYS A 233 4.87 -17.60 5.22
N ILE A 234 5.51 -17.30 4.09
CA ILE A 234 6.78 -16.60 3.99
C ILE A 234 6.58 -15.50 2.98
N CYS A 235 6.57 -14.27 3.43
CA CYS A 235 6.17 -13.11 2.66
C CYS A 235 7.39 -12.28 2.26
N ARG A 236 7.79 -12.41 1.01
CA ARG A 236 8.97 -11.74 0.45
C ARG A 236 8.63 -10.83 -0.73
N GLY A 237 7.37 -10.38 -0.81
CA GLY A 237 6.82 -9.54 -1.86
C GLY A 237 5.67 -10.15 -2.63
N GLU A 238 5.39 -11.44 -2.47
CA GLU A 238 4.41 -12.21 -3.27
C GLU A 238 3.01 -11.61 -3.20
N GLY A 239 2.51 -11.39 -1.99
CA GLY A 239 1.16 -10.87 -1.79
C GLY A 239 1.02 -9.41 -2.23
N ALA A 240 2.07 -8.59 -2.05
CA ALA A 240 2.10 -7.22 -2.55
C ALA A 240 2.05 -7.20 -4.09
N ILE A 241 2.86 -8.01 -4.75
CA ILE A 241 2.90 -8.12 -6.22
C ILE A 241 1.52 -8.50 -6.77
N LEU A 242 0.87 -9.52 -6.19
CA LEU A 242 -0.44 -9.99 -6.62
C LEU A 242 -1.53 -8.92 -6.41
N ALA A 243 -1.45 -8.16 -5.32
CA ALA A 243 -2.39 -7.09 -5.03
C ALA A 243 -2.28 -5.90 -5.99
N LEU A 244 -1.13 -5.68 -6.63
CA LEU A 244 -0.99 -4.63 -7.66
C LEU A 244 -1.94 -4.85 -8.85
N SER A 245 -2.27 -6.10 -9.18
CA SER A 245 -3.25 -6.40 -10.23
C SER A 245 -4.68 -5.99 -9.83
N LEU A 246 -4.99 -6.02 -8.52
CA LEU A 246 -6.27 -5.52 -8.01
C LEU A 246 -6.35 -4.00 -8.03
N LEU A 247 -5.23 -3.31 -7.77
CA LEU A 247 -5.15 -1.86 -7.94
C LEU A 247 -5.41 -1.47 -9.41
N ASP A 248 -4.78 -2.16 -10.36
CA ASP A 248 -5.02 -1.95 -11.79
C ASP A 248 -6.50 -2.18 -12.14
N ALA A 249 -7.13 -3.23 -11.61
CA ALA A 249 -8.55 -3.51 -11.83
C ALA A 249 -9.44 -2.39 -11.27
N GLY A 250 -9.13 -1.86 -10.09
CA GLY A 250 -9.83 -0.71 -9.51
C GLY A 250 -9.68 0.55 -10.35
N ILE A 251 -8.44 0.86 -10.79
CA ILE A 251 -8.17 1.98 -11.69
C ILE A 251 -8.92 1.80 -13.02
N LYS A 252 -8.95 0.59 -13.58
CA LYS A 252 -9.67 0.29 -14.80
C LYS A 252 -11.18 0.54 -14.66
N ALA A 253 -11.78 0.06 -13.60
CA ALA A 253 -13.18 0.33 -13.30
C ALA A 253 -13.44 1.85 -13.17
N TYR A 254 -12.56 2.57 -12.46
CA TYR A 254 -12.64 4.02 -12.30
C TYR A 254 -12.61 4.78 -13.63
N LYS A 255 -11.75 4.36 -14.56
CA LYS A 255 -11.52 5.05 -15.85
C LYS A 255 -12.55 4.70 -16.91
N GLU A 256 -12.87 3.42 -17.05
CA GLU A 256 -13.56 2.89 -18.23
C GLU A 256 -15.06 2.63 -18.01
N MET A 257 -15.51 2.44 -16.76
CA MET A 257 -16.95 2.34 -16.51
C MET A 257 -17.62 3.71 -16.66
N GLU A 258 -18.79 3.70 -17.29
CA GLU A 258 -19.62 4.89 -17.47
C GLU A 258 -20.40 5.22 -16.19
N THR A 259 -20.54 6.50 -15.93
CA THR A 259 -21.51 7.00 -14.94
C THR A 259 -22.91 7.02 -15.56
N PHE A 260 -23.96 7.06 -14.72
CA PHE A 260 -25.32 7.23 -15.20
C PHE A 260 -25.48 8.47 -16.09
N ALA A 261 -24.80 9.57 -15.75
CA ALA A 261 -24.83 10.79 -16.56
C ALA A 261 -24.11 10.62 -17.92
N GLU A 262 -22.94 9.94 -17.95
CA GLU A 262 -22.18 9.66 -19.17
C GLU A 262 -22.98 8.76 -20.14
N ALA A 263 -23.79 7.83 -19.62
CA ALA A 263 -24.66 6.95 -20.39
C ALA A 263 -26.03 7.58 -20.74
N GLY A 264 -26.28 8.83 -20.35
CA GLY A 264 -27.55 9.51 -20.60
C GLY A 264 -28.75 8.94 -19.82
N VAL A 265 -28.47 8.20 -18.73
CA VAL A 265 -29.52 7.63 -17.88
C VAL A 265 -29.88 8.64 -16.80
N HIS A 266 -31.13 9.11 -16.83
CA HIS A 266 -31.68 9.93 -15.72
C HIS A 266 -32.13 9.03 -14.60
N VAL A 267 -31.40 9.07 -13.47
CA VAL A 267 -31.80 8.36 -12.24
C VAL A 267 -32.76 9.27 -11.49
N GLU A 268 -34.07 8.90 -11.45
CA GLU A 268 -34.97 9.49 -10.45
C GLU A 268 -34.55 8.95 -9.08
N VAL A 269 -33.87 9.75 -8.29
CA VAL A 269 -33.60 9.45 -6.88
C VAL A 269 -34.95 9.57 -6.15
N LYS A 270 -35.62 8.45 -5.95
CA LYS A 270 -36.68 8.40 -4.95
C LYS A 270 -35.99 8.41 -3.58
N GLU A 271 -36.02 9.56 -2.91
CA GLU A 271 -35.69 9.63 -1.49
C GLU A 271 -36.70 8.76 -0.74
N PHE A 272 -36.31 7.54 -0.40
CA PHE A 272 -37.05 6.76 0.58
C PHE A 272 -36.82 7.42 1.93
N SER A 273 -37.83 8.10 2.45
CA SER A 273 -37.77 8.61 3.81
C SER A 273 -37.67 7.43 4.79
N HIS A 274 -36.84 7.57 5.83
CA HIS A 274 -36.67 6.56 6.89
C HIS A 274 -37.97 6.06 7.50
N ALA A 275 -39.08 6.80 7.32
CA ALA A 275 -40.44 6.45 7.73
C ALA A 275 -41.10 5.37 6.84
N GLU A 276 -40.63 5.20 5.58
CA GLU A 276 -41.21 4.18 4.65
C GLU A 276 -40.49 2.82 4.82
N GLU A 277 -39.19 2.80 5.19
CA GLU A 277 -38.50 1.56 5.55
C GLU A 277 -39.09 0.88 6.77
N ILE A 278 -39.51 1.66 7.77
CA ILE A 278 -40.17 1.13 8.99
C ILE A 278 -41.56 0.53 8.69
N LYS A 279 -42.27 1.03 7.67
CA LYS A 279 -43.56 0.48 7.25
C LYS A 279 -43.40 -0.79 6.40
N ALA A 280 -42.41 -0.86 5.52
CA ALA A 280 -42.15 -2.05 4.72
C ALA A 280 -41.66 -3.25 5.57
N GLY A 281 -40.83 -3.00 6.60
CA GLY A 281 -40.40 -4.03 7.56
C GLY A 281 -41.49 -4.62 8.46
N LYS A 282 -42.61 -3.89 8.67
CA LYS A 282 -43.74 -4.37 9.47
C LYS A 282 -44.79 -5.18 8.70
N GLN A 283 -44.78 -5.17 7.38
CA GLN A 283 -45.71 -5.96 6.56
C GLN A 283 -45.17 -7.36 6.19
N GLY A 284 -43.89 -7.66 6.46
CA GLY A 284 -43.29 -8.99 6.25
C GLY A 284 -43.33 -9.92 7.45
N ALA A 285 -43.91 -9.51 8.57
CA ALA A 285 -44.02 -10.30 9.81
C ALA A 285 -45.49 -10.53 10.19
N LYS A 286 -46.24 -11.18 9.30
CA LYS A 286 -47.52 -11.83 9.59
C LYS A 286 -47.61 -13.16 8.88
#